data_7fdee92adcec61c701ba8582e8ad14d2
#
_entry.id   7fdee92adcec61c701ba8582e8ad14d2
#
_cell.length_a   1.000
_cell.length_b   1.000
_cell.length_c   1.000
_cell.angle_alpha   90.00
_cell.angle_beta   90.00
_cell.angle_gamma   90.00
#
_symmetry.space_group_name_H-M   'P 1'
#
loop_
_entity.id
_entity.type
_entity.pdbx_description
1 polymer ?
#
loop_
_entity_poly.entity_id
_entity_poly.type
_entity_poly.pdbx_seq_one_letter_code
_entity_poly.pdbx_strand_id
1 'polypeptide(L)'
;TVEEFIGKGGTLDWPGTVVENSIPEHDMTYRKDGMECIGAMRFAKVRLAPGEKKEYIICAGITEKENFNKEFEKYNSKEKVEAAWKQNEEHWNGEADKIKFQGNSDKFDGWLRWVSIQPVLRKIYGCSFLPYHDYGRGGRGWRDLWQDYLTLLLQNPMRVRSVFVHNMKGVRLDGSNATIILDGEGNFQADRNKISRVWMDHGVWPLFTLLLYMNQTGDISILDEEVSYWKDAQIERAKRIDTSLKKEDGNSQKTKDGECYTGTILEHLLLENLICSLNIGEHGNIKLEDGDWN
;
A
#
# COMPACT_ATOMS: atom_id res chain seq x y z
N THR A 1 -20.20 -12.10 -21.06
CA THR A 1 -20.59 -11.05 -20.12
C THR A 1 -21.50 -11.59 -19.03
N VAL A 2 -21.67 -10.86 -17.92
CA VAL A 2 -22.62 -11.20 -16.85
C VAL A 2 -24.04 -11.30 -17.42
N GLU A 3 -24.45 -10.38 -18.27
CA GLU A 3 -25.79 -10.37 -18.89
C GLU A 3 -26.05 -11.64 -19.71
N GLU A 4 -25.11 -12.06 -20.54
CA GLU A 4 -25.22 -13.30 -21.33
C GLU A 4 -25.27 -14.54 -20.44
N PHE A 5 -24.51 -14.55 -19.34
CA PHE A 5 -24.51 -15.67 -18.40
C PHE A 5 -25.81 -15.80 -17.63
N ILE A 6 -26.34 -14.68 -17.14
CA ILE A 6 -27.63 -14.64 -16.42
C ILE A 6 -28.76 -15.00 -17.36
N GLY A 7 -28.74 -14.51 -18.60
CA GLY A 7 -29.81 -14.69 -19.57
C GLY A 7 -31.07 -13.90 -19.23
N LYS A 8 -32.01 -13.90 -20.15
CA LYS A 8 -33.28 -13.17 -20.01
C LYS A 8 -34.15 -13.77 -18.89
N GLY A 9 -34.37 -12.97 -17.84
CA GLY A 9 -35.18 -13.40 -16.70
C GLY A 9 -34.42 -14.24 -15.64
N GLY A 10 -33.13 -14.45 -15.84
CA GLY A 10 -32.26 -15.10 -14.85
C GLY A 10 -31.73 -14.14 -13.80
N THR A 11 -31.02 -14.68 -12.81
CA THR A 11 -30.28 -13.96 -11.78
C THR A 11 -28.93 -14.63 -11.56
N LEU A 12 -28.03 -14.04 -10.77
CA LEU A 12 -26.78 -14.71 -10.40
C LEU A 12 -26.99 -15.99 -9.58
N ASP A 13 -28.06 -16.05 -8.80
CA ASP A 13 -28.43 -17.26 -8.04
C ASP A 13 -29.11 -18.33 -8.92
N TRP A 14 -29.68 -17.90 -10.05
CA TRP A 14 -30.40 -18.77 -11.00
C TRP A 14 -30.07 -18.37 -12.45
N PRO A 15 -28.79 -18.51 -12.87
CA PRO A 15 -28.40 -18.07 -14.19
C PRO A 15 -28.91 -18.99 -15.29
N GLY A 16 -29.48 -18.40 -16.34
CA GLY A 16 -30.05 -19.10 -17.48
C GLY A 16 -29.08 -20.10 -18.12
N THR A 17 -27.82 -19.68 -18.30
CA THR A 17 -26.76 -20.55 -18.84
C THR A 17 -26.54 -21.82 -18.07
N VAL A 18 -26.66 -21.80 -16.73
CA VAL A 18 -26.53 -22.97 -15.88
C VAL A 18 -27.80 -23.83 -15.93
N VAL A 19 -28.96 -23.19 -15.83
CA VAL A 19 -30.29 -23.88 -15.84
C VAL A 19 -30.54 -24.61 -17.14
N GLU A 20 -30.23 -23.97 -18.26
CA GLU A 20 -30.41 -24.52 -19.62
C GLU A 20 -29.24 -25.40 -20.05
N ASN A 21 -28.17 -25.44 -19.24
CA ASN A 21 -26.96 -26.17 -19.57
C ASN A 21 -26.36 -25.75 -20.93
N SER A 22 -26.44 -24.47 -21.26
CA SER A 22 -26.01 -23.94 -22.54
C SER A 22 -24.48 -23.92 -22.68
N ILE A 23 -24.03 -23.90 -23.92
CA ILE A 23 -22.61 -23.75 -24.25
C ILE A 23 -22.32 -22.27 -24.52
N PRO A 24 -21.17 -21.72 -24.10
CA PRO A 24 -20.81 -20.35 -24.42
C PRO A 24 -20.83 -20.13 -25.95
N GLU A 25 -21.45 -19.04 -26.39
CA GLU A 25 -21.48 -18.65 -27.79
C GLU A 25 -20.15 -18.09 -28.30
N HIS A 26 -19.34 -17.60 -27.37
CA HIS A 26 -18.07 -16.94 -27.65
C HIS A 26 -16.89 -17.67 -27.01
N ASP A 27 -15.76 -17.62 -27.67
CA ASP A 27 -14.49 -18.10 -27.12
C ASP A 27 -13.84 -17.10 -26.15
N MET A 28 -12.71 -17.48 -25.55
CA MET A 28 -11.98 -16.66 -24.56
C MET A 28 -11.35 -15.39 -25.16
N THR A 29 -11.37 -15.22 -26.48
CA THR A 29 -10.83 -14.03 -27.13
C THR A 29 -11.87 -12.93 -27.32
N TYR A 30 -13.14 -13.27 -27.10
CA TYR A 30 -14.25 -12.32 -27.22
C TYR A 30 -14.10 -11.14 -26.26
N ARG A 31 -14.29 -9.96 -26.81
CA ARG A 31 -14.19 -8.69 -26.07
C ARG A 31 -15.47 -7.89 -26.31
N LYS A 32 -16.02 -7.35 -25.22
CA LYS A 32 -17.16 -6.43 -25.27
C LYS A 32 -16.91 -5.31 -24.26
N ASP A 33 -16.43 -4.20 -24.77
CA ASP A 33 -16.08 -3.06 -23.92
C ASP A 33 -17.30 -2.48 -23.20
N GLY A 34 -17.07 -1.99 -21.98
CA GLY A 34 -18.11 -1.39 -21.16
C GLY A 34 -19.09 -2.39 -20.52
N MET A 35 -18.89 -3.68 -20.69
CA MET A 35 -19.72 -4.73 -20.09
C MET A 35 -18.98 -5.44 -18.96
N GLU A 36 -19.72 -5.80 -17.93
CA GLU A 36 -19.21 -6.58 -16.82
C GLU A 36 -18.83 -8.00 -17.27
N CYS A 37 -17.62 -8.44 -16.97
CA CYS A 37 -17.15 -9.79 -17.32
C CYS A 37 -17.51 -10.81 -16.25
N ILE A 38 -17.65 -12.06 -16.65
CA ILE A 38 -17.85 -13.19 -15.77
C ILE A 38 -16.92 -14.34 -16.18
N GLY A 39 -16.34 -15.01 -15.18
CA GLY A 39 -15.61 -16.26 -15.36
C GLY A 39 -16.51 -17.44 -14.94
N ALA A 40 -16.79 -18.32 -15.86
CA ALA A 40 -17.54 -19.53 -15.58
C ALA A 40 -16.75 -20.76 -16.02
N MET A 41 -16.74 -21.80 -15.20
CA MET A 41 -16.08 -23.07 -15.49
C MET A 41 -17.09 -24.21 -15.51
N ARG A 42 -17.06 -24.99 -16.56
CA ARG A 42 -17.90 -26.18 -16.70
C ARG A 42 -17.04 -27.43 -16.66
N PHE A 43 -17.28 -28.27 -15.67
CA PHE A 43 -16.59 -29.54 -15.54
C PHE A 43 -17.30 -30.64 -16.30
N ALA A 44 -16.54 -31.61 -16.80
CA ALA A 44 -17.08 -32.77 -17.47
C ALA A 44 -17.96 -33.59 -16.49
N LYS A 45 -19.02 -34.20 -17.03
CA LYS A 45 -19.91 -35.10 -16.25
C LYS A 45 -19.09 -36.28 -15.72
N VAL A 46 -19.16 -36.50 -14.43
CA VAL A 46 -18.48 -37.60 -13.74
C VAL A 46 -19.53 -38.49 -13.05
N ARG A 47 -19.35 -39.78 -13.11
CA ARG A 47 -20.14 -40.77 -12.34
C ARG A 47 -19.30 -41.17 -11.15
N LEU A 48 -19.82 -40.94 -9.96
CA LEU A 48 -19.18 -41.30 -8.70
C LEU A 48 -19.80 -42.54 -8.11
N ALA A 49 -19.00 -43.51 -7.68
CA ALA A 49 -19.44 -44.63 -6.86
C ALA A 49 -19.70 -44.19 -5.40
N PRO A 50 -20.43 -44.98 -4.60
CA PRO A 50 -20.61 -44.64 -3.19
C PRO A 50 -19.29 -44.51 -2.46
N GLY A 51 -19.09 -43.34 -1.81
CA GLY A 51 -17.83 -42.97 -1.10
C GLY A 51 -16.72 -42.39 -2.00
N GLU A 52 -16.86 -42.40 -3.30
CA GLU A 52 -15.90 -41.77 -4.23
C GLU A 52 -16.02 -40.26 -4.21
N LYS A 53 -14.88 -39.58 -4.29
CA LYS A 53 -14.78 -38.12 -4.34
C LYS A 53 -14.06 -37.67 -5.61
N LYS A 54 -14.53 -36.57 -6.20
CA LYS A 54 -13.83 -35.89 -7.27
C LYS A 54 -13.49 -34.50 -6.79
N GLU A 55 -12.21 -34.13 -6.86
CA GLU A 55 -11.71 -32.82 -6.48
C GLU A 55 -11.29 -32.04 -7.72
N TYR A 56 -11.50 -30.75 -7.70
CA TYR A 56 -11.08 -29.82 -8.72
C TYR A 56 -10.30 -28.68 -8.08
N ILE A 57 -9.23 -28.25 -8.71
CA ILE A 57 -8.43 -27.10 -8.29
C ILE A 57 -8.71 -25.97 -9.25
N ILE A 58 -9.17 -24.85 -8.73
CA ILE A 58 -9.39 -23.61 -9.47
C ILE A 58 -8.40 -22.59 -8.95
N CYS A 59 -7.52 -22.11 -9.83
CA CYS A 59 -6.58 -21.06 -9.51
C CYS A 59 -7.09 -19.73 -10.07
N ALA A 60 -7.23 -18.74 -9.20
CA ALA A 60 -7.54 -17.35 -9.58
C ALA A 60 -6.44 -16.44 -9.03
N GLY A 61 -5.96 -15.52 -9.87
CA GLY A 61 -4.90 -14.60 -9.47
C GLY A 61 -4.65 -13.52 -10.51
N ILE A 62 -3.77 -12.60 -10.19
CA ILE A 62 -3.29 -11.54 -11.06
C ILE A 62 -1.80 -11.73 -11.22
N THR A 63 -1.34 -11.83 -12.47
CA THR A 63 0.07 -11.95 -12.80
C THR A 63 0.33 -11.44 -14.21
N GLU A 64 1.58 -11.14 -14.53
CA GLU A 64 2.00 -10.84 -15.90
C GLU A 64 1.86 -12.09 -16.78
N LYS A 65 1.50 -11.88 -18.04
CA LYS A 65 1.21 -12.96 -18.99
C LYS A 65 2.31 -14.00 -19.08
N GLU A 66 3.56 -13.55 -19.06
CA GLU A 66 4.77 -14.37 -19.15
C GLU A 66 4.93 -15.29 -17.93
N ASN A 67 4.40 -14.90 -16.80
CA ASN A 67 4.51 -15.63 -15.54
C ASN A 67 3.32 -16.57 -15.28
N PHE A 68 2.27 -16.53 -16.10
CA PHE A 68 1.03 -17.28 -15.87
C PHE A 68 1.29 -18.79 -15.64
N ASN A 69 2.00 -19.44 -16.52
CA ASN A 69 2.25 -20.89 -16.39
C ASN A 69 3.07 -21.21 -15.13
N LYS A 70 4.07 -20.39 -14.84
CA LYS A 70 4.92 -20.55 -13.65
C LYS A 70 4.10 -20.42 -12.35
N GLU A 71 3.20 -19.45 -12.30
CA GLU A 71 2.32 -19.27 -11.14
C GLU A 71 1.30 -20.41 -11.02
N PHE A 72 0.69 -20.83 -12.14
CA PHE A 72 -0.23 -21.95 -12.17
C PHE A 72 0.42 -23.27 -11.70
N GLU A 73 1.67 -23.54 -12.12
CA GLU A 73 2.39 -24.76 -11.72
C GLU A 73 2.64 -24.87 -10.21
N LYS A 74 2.61 -23.77 -9.48
CA LYS A 74 2.71 -23.79 -8.01
C LYS A 74 1.52 -24.45 -7.32
N TYR A 75 0.36 -24.49 -7.98
CA TYR A 75 -0.93 -24.91 -7.38
C TYR A 75 -1.67 -25.96 -8.19
N ASN A 76 -1.02 -26.60 -9.17
CA ASN A 76 -1.68 -27.49 -10.12
C ASN A 76 -1.88 -28.93 -9.61
N SER A 77 -1.60 -29.22 -8.34
CA SER A 77 -1.91 -30.50 -7.71
C SER A 77 -2.39 -30.30 -6.28
N LYS A 78 -3.10 -31.31 -5.74
CA LYS A 78 -3.60 -31.28 -4.37
C LYS A 78 -2.46 -31.11 -3.34
N GLU A 79 -1.40 -31.85 -3.50
CA GLU A 79 -0.22 -31.82 -2.61
C GLU A 79 0.41 -30.42 -2.59
N LYS A 80 0.51 -29.78 -3.75
CA LYS A 80 1.04 -28.42 -3.84
C LYS A 80 0.12 -27.39 -3.19
N VAL A 81 -1.19 -27.53 -3.35
CA VAL A 81 -2.17 -26.66 -2.70
C VAL A 81 -2.10 -26.84 -1.18
N GLU A 82 -2.07 -28.07 -0.68
CA GLU A 82 -1.95 -28.35 0.76
C GLU A 82 -0.64 -27.81 1.34
N ALA A 83 0.48 -27.98 0.63
CA ALA A 83 1.76 -27.42 1.04
C ALA A 83 1.75 -25.90 1.06
N ALA A 84 1.19 -25.26 0.03
CA ALA A 84 1.06 -23.81 -0.04
C ALA A 84 0.14 -23.26 1.05
N TRP A 85 -0.96 -23.96 1.36
CA TRP A 85 -1.85 -23.60 2.45
C TRP A 85 -1.13 -23.62 3.79
N LYS A 86 -0.42 -24.72 4.08
CA LYS A 86 0.36 -24.85 5.31
C LYS A 86 1.42 -23.76 5.45
N GLN A 87 2.16 -23.50 4.37
CA GLN A 87 3.16 -22.42 4.36
C GLN A 87 2.52 -21.04 4.60
N ASN A 88 1.35 -20.79 4.04
CA ASN A 88 0.60 -19.56 4.25
C ASN A 88 0.14 -19.41 5.71
N GLU A 89 -0.37 -20.47 6.31
CA GLU A 89 -0.76 -20.48 7.74
C GLU A 89 0.45 -20.23 8.64
N GLU A 90 1.56 -20.91 8.40
CA GLU A 90 2.80 -20.72 9.15
C GLU A 90 3.33 -19.28 9.04
N HIS A 91 3.31 -18.71 7.82
CA HIS A 91 3.73 -17.34 7.59
C HIS A 91 2.87 -16.34 8.38
N TRP A 92 1.54 -16.39 8.23
CA TRP A 92 0.65 -15.43 8.87
C TRP A 92 0.57 -15.60 10.39
N ASN A 93 0.63 -16.83 10.88
CA ASN A 93 0.76 -17.08 12.32
C ASN A 93 2.09 -16.54 12.85
N GLY A 94 3.19 -16.74 12.12
CA GLY A 94 4.50 -16.18 12.48
C GLY A 94 4.49 -14.65 12.53
N GLU A 95 3.84 -13.98 11.57
CA GLU A 95 3.69 -12.52 11.60
C GLU A 95 2.84 -12.05 12.79
N ALA A 96 1.70 -12.70 13.02
CA ALA A 96 0.79 -12.34 14.11
C ALA A 96 1.36 -12.62 15.52
N ASP A 97 2.26 -13.59 15.64
CA ASP A 97 2.85 -14.02 16.91
C ASP A 97 4.15 -13.28 17.27
N LYS A 98 4.57 -12.32 16.44
CA LYS A 98 5.72 -11.45 16.78
C LYS A 98 5.47 -10.59 18.01
N ILE A 99 4.23 -10.19 18.21
CA ILE A 99 3.78 -9.52 19.43
C ILE A 99 2.70 -10.38 20.07
N LYS A 100 2.99 -10.88 21.29
CA LYS A 100 2.06 -11.74 22.02
C LYS A 100 1.47 -10.97 23.19
N PHE A 101 0.16 -11.04 23.30
CA PHE A 101 -0.58 -10.53 24.44
C PHE A 101 -1.12 -11.72 25.22
N GLN A 102 -1.05 -11.62 26.53
CA GLN A 102 -1.62 -12.61 27.43
C GLN A 102 -2.33 -11.89 28.57
N GLY A 103 -3.63 -11.85 28.49
CA GLY A 103 -4.51 -11.22 29.48
C GLY A 103 -5.46 -12.23 30.11
N ASN A 104 -6.55 -11.71 30.64
CA ASN A 104 -7.57 -12.52 31.32
C ASN A 104 -8.73 -12.91 30.39
N SER A 105 -8.63 -12.63 29.12
CA SER A 105 -9.69 -12.88 28.14
C SER A 105 -9.15 -13.28 26.78
N ASP A 106 -9.39 -14.53 26.39
CA ASP A 106 -8.99 -15.04 25.07
C ASP A 106 -9.56 -14.21 23.91
N LYS A 107 -10.75 -13.64 24.09
CA LYS A 107 -11.36 -12.77 23.06
C LYS A 107 -10.60 -11.46 22.91
N PHE A 108 -10.16 -10.88 24.00
CA PHE A 108 -9.38 -9.65 23.99
C PHE A 108 -7.98 -9.91 23.44
N ASP A 109 -7.34 -10.98 23.85
CA ASP A 109 -6.02 -11.37 23.36
C ASP A 109 -6.06 -11.68 21.85
N GLY A 110 -7.09 -12.37 21.39
CA GLY A 110 -7.33 -12.62 19.96
C GLY A 110 -7.58 -11.34 19.17
N TRP A 111 -8.31 -10.37 19.74
CA TRP A 111 -8.50 -9.06 19.13
C TRP A 111 -7.20 -8.27 19.04
N LEU A 112 -6.39 -8.24 20.09
CA LEU A 112 -5.07 -7.58 20.08
C LEU A 112 -4.13 -8.23 19.06
N ARG A 113 -4.15 -9.55 18.97
CA ARG A 113 -3.40 -10.29 17.93
C ARG A 113 -3.81 -9.88 16.52
N TRP A 114 -5.10 -9.71 16.27
CA TRP A 114 -5.62 -9.19 15.00
C TRP A 114 -5.18 -7.75 14.76
N VAL A 115 -5.31 -6.87 15.74
CA VAL A 115 -4.91 -5.47 15.63
C VAL A 115 -3.41 -5.33 15.34
N SER A 116 -2.57 -6.14 15.97
CA SER A 116 -1.12 -6.08 15.78
C SER A 116 -0.66 -6.43 14.35
N ILE A 117 -1.42 -7.24 13.62
CA ILE A 117 -1.09 -7.60 12.22
C ILE A 117 -1.58 -6.57 11.19
N GLN A 118 -2.53 -5.70 11.55
CA GLN A 118 -3.11 -4.72 10.62
C GLN A 118 -2.06 -3.85 9.89
N PRO A 119 -1.02 -3.31 10.54
CA PRO A 119 0.01 -2.52 9.85
C PRO A 119 0.79 -3.34 8.80
N VAL A 120 0.97 -4.64 9.01
CA VAL A 120 1.58 -5.54 8.01
C VAL A 120 0.71 -5.65 6.78
N LEU A 121 -0.60 -5.84 6.96
CA LEU A 121 -1.58 -5.91 5.87
C LEU A 121 -1.67 -4.57 5.12
N ARG A 122 -1.72 -3.45 5.85
CA ARG A 122 -1.77 -2.11 5.27
C ARG A 122 -0.52 -1.77 4.46
N LYS A 123 0.62 -2.30 4.87
CA LYS A 123 1.85 -2.19 4.09
C LYS A 123 1.74 -2.87 2.72
N ILE A 124 1.05 -4.00 2.63
CA ILE A 124 0.86 -4.77 1.39
C ILE A 124 -0.18 -4.09 0.50
N TYR A 125 -1.30 -3.70 1.06
CA TYR A 125 -2.49 -3.24 0.33
C TYR A 125 -2.64 -1.71 0.28
N GLY A 126 -1.71 -0.95 0.85
CA GLY A 126 -1.81 0.49 1.00
C GLY A 126 -2.52 0.89 2.30
N CYS A 127 -2.57 2.18 2.58
CA CYS A 127 -3.27 2.69 3.75
C CYS A 127 -4.79 2.71 3.55
N SER A 128 -5.52 2.81 4.66
CA SER A 128 -6.98 2.75 4.67
C SER A 128 -7.68 3.86 3.88
N PHE A 129 -7.03 5.02 3.72
CA PHE A 129 -7.60 6.19 3.05
C PHE A 129 -7.22 6.31 1.59
N LEU A 130 -6.12 5.68 1.20
CA LEU A 130 -5.59 5.68 -0.16
C LEU A 130 -5.24 4.26 -0.57
N PRO A 131 -6.22 3.37 -0.67
CA PRO A 131 -5.96 2.00 -1.11
C PRO A 131 -5.37 2.03 -2.53
N TYR A 132 -4.43 1.13 -2.78
CA TYR A 132 -3.69 1.05 -4.04
C TYR A 132 -4.60 1.05 -5.28
N HIS A 133 -5.75 0.43 -5.17
CA HIS A 133 -6.71 0.27 -6.27
C HIS A 133 -7.82 1.33 -6.29
N ASP A 134 -7.83 2.29 -5.36
CA ASP A 134 -8.90 3.30 -5.29
C ASP A 134 -8.88 4.24 -6.50
N TYR A 135 -9.72 3.96 -7.47
CA TYR A 135 -9.86 4.73 -8.72
C TYR A 135 -8.53 4.99 -9.46
N GLY A 136 -7.58 4.09 -9.37
CA GLY A 136 -6.26 4.26 -9.96
C GLY A 136 -5.39 5.33 -9.28
N ARG A 137 -5.75 5.76 -8.07
CA ARG A 137 -5.05 6.77 -7.30
C ARG A 137 -4.14 6.19 -6.21
N GLY A 138 -3.74 4.95 -6.35
CA GLY A 138 -2.95 4.22 -5.37
C GLY A 138 -1.85 5.03 -4.70
N GLY A 139 -1.33 4.51 -3.62
CA GLY A 139 -0.31 5.15 -2.81
C GLY A 139 -0.66 5.15 -1.33
N ARG A 140 0.22 5.75 -0.54
CA ARG A 140 0.06 5.89 0.91
C ARG A 140 0.11 7.36 1.28
N GLY A 141 -0.75 7.79 2.19
CA GLY A 141 -0.62 9.10 2.80
C GLY A 141 0.69 9.18 3.58
N TRP A 142 1.33 10.34 3.57
CA TRP A 142 2.57 10.59 4.32
C TRP A 142 2.39 10.29 5.80
N ARG A 143 1.37 10.87 6.42
CA ARG A 143 1.03 10.62 7.83
C ARG A 143 0.77 9.16 8.11
N ASP A 144 -0.07 8.54 7.28
CA ASP A 144 -0.52 7.15 7.48
C ASP A 144 0.65 6.17 7.44
N LEU A 145 1.64 6.40 6.59
CA LEU A 145 2.83 5.58 6.53
C LEU A 145 3.57 5.58 7.88
N TRP A 146 3.86 6.75 8.43
CA TRP A 146 4.62 6.86 9.68
C TRP A 146 3.85 6.28 10.86
N GLN A 147 2.55 6.48 10.92
CA GLN A 147 1.69 5.88 11.95
C GLN A 147 1.70 4.35 11.88
N ASP A 148 1.64 3.77 10.69
CA ASP A 148 1.73 2.33 10.51
C ASP A 148 3.10 1.79 10.97
N TYR A 149 4.16 2.54 10.75
CA TYR A 149 5.51 2.16 11.20
C TYR A 149 5.69 2.17 12.71
N LEU A 150 4.87 2.90 13.49
CA LEU A 150 4.93 2.84 14.95
C LEU A 150 4.70 1.42 15.48
N THR A 151 3.80 0.66 14.86
CA THR A 151 3.59 -0.75 15.22
C THR A 151 4.66 -1.66 14.62
N LEU A 152 5.07 -1.40 13.37
CA LEU A 152 6.09 -2.21 12.70
C LEU A 152 7.46 -2.11 13.38
N LEU A 153 7.75 -1.02 14.09
CA LEU A 153 8.95 -0.89 14.93
C LEU A 153 9.06 -2.01 15.97
N LEU A 154 7.96 -2.41 16.58
CA LEU A 154 7.92 -3.49 17.56
C LEU A 154 8.13 -4.87 16.91
N GLN A 155 7.74 -5.02 15.66
CA GLN A 155 7.79 -6.30 14.94
C GLN A 155 9.11 -6.51 14.19
N ASN A 156 9.60 -5.46 13.52
CA ASN A 156 10.80 -5.52 12.70
C ASN A 156 11.47 -4.15 12.56
N PRO A 157 12.21 -3.67 13.57
CA PRO A 157 12.82 -2.33 13.56
C PRO A 157 13.82 -2.13 12.41
N MET A 158 14.58 -3.15 12.04
CA MET A 158 15.59 -3.03 10.97
C MET A 158 14.97 -2.70 9.62
N ARG A 159 13.75 -3.19 9.37
CA ARG A 159 13.01 -2.85 8.15
C ARG A 159 12.52 -1.40 8.15
N VAL A 160 12.25 -0.85 9.33
CA VAL A 160 11.82 0.55 9.46
C VAL A 160 12.95 1.49 9.05
N ARG A 161 14.20 1.15 9.36
CA ARG A 161 15.37 1.95 8.95
C ARG A 161 15.42 2.21 7.44
N SER A 162 15.35 1.16 6.64
CA SER A 162 15.44 1.31 5.18
C SER A 162 14.30 2.14 4.61
N VAL A 163 13.09 1.95 5.13
CA VAL A 163 11.91 2.72 4.72
C VAL A 163 12.04 4.17 5.16
N PHE A 164 12.59 4.42 6.35
CA PHE A 164 12.81 5.77 6.84
C PHE A 164 13.75 6.54 5.89
N VAL A 165 14.94 6.01 5.64
CA VAL A 165 15.93 6.60 4.72
C VAL A 165 15.32 6.87 3.33
N HIS A 166 14.51 5.94 2.85
CA HIS A 166 13.89 6.05 1.53
C HIS A 166 12.84 7.16 1.45
N ASN A 167 11.99 7.26 2.46
CA ASN A 167 10.84 8.17 2.41
C ASN A 167 11.20 9.61 2.82
N MET A 168 12.27 9.81 3.59
CA MET A 168 12.76 11.17 3.87
C MET A 168 13.17 11.95 2.61
N LYS A 169 13.43 11.28 1.49
CA LYS A 169 13.62 11.92 0.18
C LYS A 169 12.38 12.67 -0.32
N GLY A 170 11.22 12.49 0.29
CA GLY A 170 10.00 13.22 -0.02
C GLY A 170 9.87 14.57 0.64
N VAL A 171 10.84 14.98 1.45
CA VAL A 171 10.92 16.30 2.08
C VAL A 171 11.50 17.32 1.10
N ARG A 172 10.95 18.52 1.10
CA ARG A 172 11.40 19.64 0.26
C ARG A 172 12.31 20.58 1.02
N LEU A 173 13.06 21.43 0.29
CA LEU A 173 13.95 22.43 0.89
C LEU A 173 13.23 23.51 1.72
N ASP A 174 11.94 23.70 1.51
CA ASP A 174 11.13 24.62 2.33
C ASP A 174 10.57 23.98 3.59
N GLY A 175 10.92 22.73 3.88
CA GLY A 175 10.43 21.96 5.02
C GLY A 175 9.02 21.36 4.84
N SER A 176 8.37 21.60 3.70
CA SER A 176 7.16 20.84 3.34
C SER A 176 7.54 19.47 2.78
N ASN A 177 6.55 18.62 2.55
CA ASN A 177 6.78 17.27 2.04
C ASN A 177 5.74 16.84 1.01
N ALA A 178 5.96 15.70 0.39
CA ALA A 178 4.96 15.02 -0.41
C ALA A 178 3.79 14.58 0.48
N THR A 179 2.58 14.65 -0.05
CA THR A 179 1.38 14.18 0.66
C THR A 179 1.14 12.69 0.41
N ILE A 180 1.58 12.19 -0.74
CA ILE A 180 1.38 10.81 -1.16
C ILE A 180 2.71 10.16 -1.52
N ILE A 181 2.91 8.95 -1.00
CA ILE A 181 4.01 8.05 -1.35
C ILE A 181 3.44 6.99 -2.27
N LEU A 182 3.93 6.96 -3.50
CA LEU A 182 3.49 6.02 -4.53
C LEU A 182 4.19 4.66 -4.40
N ASP A 183 3.83 3.75 -5.28
CA ASP A 183 4.50 2.46 -5.40
C ASP A 183 5.97 2.62 -5.79
N GLY A 184 6.79 1.83 -5.17
CA GLY A 184 8.23 1.88 -5.33
C GLY A 184 8.89 2.89 -4.38
N GLU A 185 10.17 2.69 -4.22
CA GLU A 185 10.98 3.47 -3.30
C GLU A 185 11.29 4.85 -3.89
N GLY A 186 10.98 5.89 -3.13
CA GLY A 186 11.28 7.28 -3.52
C GLY A 186 10.36 7.87 -4.57
N ASN A 187 9.22 7.26 -4.83
CA ASN A 187 8.19 7.82 -5.70
C ASN A 187 7.20 8.63 -4.89
N PHE A 188 7.11 9.92 -5.17
CA PHE A 188 6.27 10.85 -4.43
C PHE A 188 5.32 11.61 -5.35
N GLN A 189 4.22 12.07 -4.75
CA GLN A 189 3.26 12.94 -5.41
C GLN A 189 2.87 14.07 -4.47
N ALA A 190 2.73 15.28 -5.02
CA ALA A 190 2.38 16.46 -4.24
C ALA A 190 1.06 16.26 -3.49
N ASP A 191 0.03 15.82 -4.20
CA ASP A 191 -1.26 15.41 -3.68
C ASP A 191 -2.07 14.73 -4.82
N ARG A 192 -3.28 14.25 -4.52
CA ARG A 192 -4.19 13.61 -5.49
C ARG A 192 -4.40 14.42 -6.77
N ASN A 193 -4.46 15.74 -6.64
CA ASN A 193 -4.64 16.66 -7.77
C ASN A 193 -3.33 17.25 -8.28
N LYS A 194 -2.17 16.73 -7.84
CA LYS A 194 -0.85 17.27 -8.14
C LYS A 194 -0.67 18.72 -7.71
N ILE A 195 -1.39 19.15 -6.69
CA ILE A 195 -1.30 20.48 -6.08
C ILE A 195 -0.50 20.32 -4.81
N SER A 196 0.58 21.08 -4.67
CA SER A 196 1.38 21.08 -3.44
C SER A 196 0.55 21.61 -2.28
N ARG A 197 0.48 20.84 -1.21
CA ARG A 197 -0.20 21.18 0.03
C ARG A 197 0.74 21.11 1.21
N VAL A 198 0.45 21.87 2.25
CA VAL A 198 1.19 21.83 3.50
C VAL A 198 0.26 21.39 4.63
N TRP A 199 0.66 20.32 5.27
CA TRP A 199 -0.03 19.74 6.40
C TRP A 199 0.90 19.83 7.60
N MET A 200 0.53 20.62 8.58
CA MET A 200 1.45 20.99 9.65
C MET A 200 1.88 19.83 10.57
N ASP A 201 1.10 18.78 10.65
CA ASP A 201 1.47 17.59 11.42
C ASP A 201 2.38 16.60 10.65
N HIS A 202 2.58 16.82 9.37
CA HIS A 202 3.39 15.90 8.56
C HIS A 202 4.86 15.81 9.00
N GLY A 203 5.45 16.90 9.48
CA GLY A 203 6.81 16.90 10.01
C GLY A 203 6.94 16.22 11.37
N VAL A 204 5.87 16.19 12.17
CA VAL A 204 5.86 15.60 13.51
C VAL A 204 5.92 14.07 13.46
N TRP A 205 5.23 13.46 12.53
CA TRP A 205 5.13 11.99 12.46
C TRP A 205 6.44 11.29 12.14
N PRO A 206 7.26 11.72 11.15
CA PRO A 206 8.58 11.14 10.94
C PRO A 206 9.51 11.35 12.13
N LEU A 207 9.49 12.53 12.77
CA LEU A 207 10.28 12.78 13.98
C LEU A 207 9.91 11.80 15.09
N PHE A 208 8.63 11.62 15.37
CA PHE A 208 8.15 10.73 16.41
C PHE A 208 8.53 9.26 16.12
N THR A 209 8.37 8.84 14.87
CA THR A 209 8.74 7.49 14.42
C THR A 209 10.26 7.26 14.57
N LEU A 210 11.07 8.24 14.21
CA LEU A 210 12.52 8.13 14.34
C LEU A 210 12.98 8.07 15.79
N LEU A 211 12.41 8.89 16.67
CA LEU A 211 12.70 8.83 18.10
C LEU A 211 12.42 7.44 18.68
N LEU A 212 11.28 6.84 18.32
CA LEU A 212 10.95 5.49 18.76
C LEU A 212 11.88 4.44 18.14
N TYR A 213 12.27 4.60 16.87
CA TYR A 213 13.25 3.73 16.23
C TYR A 213 14.59 3.76 16.95
N MET A 214 15.13 4.95 17.21
CA MET A 214 16.41 5.10 17.93
C MET A 214 16.33 4.54 19.35
N ASN A 215 15.22 4.76 20.05
CA ASN A 215 15.01 4.20 21.39
C ASN A 215 14.94 2.67 21.36
N GLN A 216 14.34 2.09 20.33
CA GLN A 216 14.20 0.63 20.20
C GLN A 216 15.51 -0.04 19.79
N THR A 217 16.32 0.60 18.96
CA THR A 217 17.48 -0.04 18.32
C THR A 217 18.83 0.45 18.83
N GLY A 218 18.88 1.65 19.40
CA GLY A 218 20.14 2.34 19.70
C GLY A 218 20.88 2.91 18.49
N ASP A 219 20.29 2.80 17.27
CA ASP A 219 20.92 3.26 16.03
C ASP A 219 20.73 4.78 15.86
N ILE A 220 21.69 5.54 16.37
CA ILE A 220 21.77 7.00 16.21
C ILE A 220 22.34 7.36 14.84
N SER A 221 23.11 6.46 14.20
CA SER A 221 23.78 6.72 12.94
C SER A 221 22.82 7.05 11.78
N ILE A 222 21.55 6.68 11.91
CA ILE A 222 20.53 7.05 10.94
C ILE A 222 20.38 8.56 10.74
N LEU A 223 20.72 9.36 11.75
CA LEU A 223 20.66 10.82 11.68
C LEU A 223 21.66 11.40 10.68
N ASP A 224 22.78 10.71 10.48
CA ASP A 224 23.87 11.13 9.60
C ASP A 224 23.72 10.60 8.16
N GLU A 225 22.69 9.79 7.88
CA GLU A 225 22.41 9.30 6.54
C GLU A 225 22.05 10.46 5.61
N GLU A 226 22.76 10.57 4.50
CA GLU A 226 22.48 11.59 3.49
C GLU A 226 21.43 11.13 2.50
N VAL A 227 20.41 11.95 2.29
CA VAL A 227 19.34 11.72 1.34
C VAL A 227 19.06 12.98 0.53
N SER A 228 18.52 12.82 -0.67
CA SER A 228 18.14 13.93 -1.53
C SER A 228 16.85 14.61 -1.04
N TYR A 229 16.69 15.87 -1.39
CA TYR A 229 15.42 16.58 -1.25
C TYR A 229 14.54 16.39 -2.47
N TRP A 230 13.24 16.36 -2.26
CA TRP A 230 12.29 16.30 -3.35
C TRP A 230 12.20 17.62 -4.09
N LYS A 231 12.22 17.53 -5.42
CA LYS A 231 12.10 18.70 -6.27
C LYS A 231 10.62 18.94 -6.59
N ASP A 232 10.14 20.07 -6.19
CA ASP A 232 8.90 20.60 -6.69
C ASP A 232 8.83 22.15 -6.54
N ALA A 233 7.79 22.75 -7.06
CA ALA A 233 7.58 24.19 -7.00
C ALA A 233 6.69 24.56 -5.80
N GLN A 234 7.33 24.96 -4.66
CA GLN A 234 6.63 25.10 -3.41
C GLN A 234 6.09 26.47 -3.09
N ILE A 235 6.75 27.50 -3.57
CA ILE A 235 6.58 28.89 -3.10
C ILE A 235 5.14 29.38 -3.19
N GLU A 236 4.35 28.85 -4.11
CA GLU A 236 2.92 29.14 -4.26
C GLU A 236 2.08 27.87 -4.18
N ARG A 237 2.41 27.06 -3.23
CA ARG A 237 1.94 25.68 -3.05
C ARG A 237 0.53 25.42 -3.55
N ALA A 238 -0.46 25.73 -2.82
CA ALA A 238 -1.84 25.39 -3.15
C ALA A 238 -2.37 26.03 -4.47
N LYS A 239 -1.62 26.90 -5.10
CA LYS A 239 -2.01 27.57 -6.35
C LYS A 239 -1.42 26.93 -7.60
N ARG A 240 -0.42 26.06 -7.45
CA ARG A 240 0.26 25.42 -8.58
C ARG A 240 -0.02 23.93 -8.62
N ILE A 241 -0.37 23.47 -9.82
CA ILE A 241 -0.33 22.04 -10.13
C ILE A 241 1.14 21.68 -10.32
N ASP A 242 1.58 20.61 -9.66
CA ASP A 242 2.93 20.09 -9.81
C ASP A 242 3.10 19.43 -11.19
N THR A 243 3.45 20.25 -12.16
CA THR A 243 3.74 19.83 -13.54
C THR A 243 5.24 19.73 -13.83
N SER A 244 6.08 20.10 -12.84
CA SER A 244 7.54 20.16 -13.02
C SER A 244 8.22 18.80 -12.94
N LEU A 245 7.55 17.78 -12.43
CA LEU A 245 8.09 16.44 -12.27
C LEU A 245 7.98 15.65 -13.57
N LYS A 246 9.06 15.66 -14.34
CA LYS A 246 9.22 14.71 -15.44
C LYS A 246 9.92 13.47 -14.90
N LYS A 247 9.39 12.30 -15.20
CA LYS A 247 10.01 11.00 -14.83
C LYS A 247 11.47 10.89 -15.29
N GLU A 248 11.80 11.55 -16.39
CA GLU A 248 13.11 11.53 -17.03
C GLU A 248 14.17 12.33 -16.27
N ASP A 249 13.76 13.38 -15.54
CA ASP A 249 14.69 14.27 -14.83
C ASP A 249 15.00 13.80 -13.39
N GLY A 250 14.31 12.75 -12.92
CA GLY A 250 14.29 12.38 -11.52
C GLY A 250 13.58 13.43 -10.64
N ASN A 251 13.21 13.02 -9.43
CA ASN A 251 12.44 13.86 -8.51
C ASN A 251 13.32 14.54 -7.45
N SER A 252 14.65 14.58 -7.66
CA SER A 252 15.57 15.12 -6.69
C SER A 252 15.92 16.57 -7.00
N GLN A 253 16.00 17.40 -5.97
CA GLN A 253 16.49 18.75 -6.06
C GLN A 253 17.94 18.76 -6.57
N LYS A 254 18.25 19.69 -7.43
CA LYS A 254 19.59 19.86 -8.00
C LYS A 254 20.27 21.13 -7.47
N THR A 255 21.61 21.09 -7.37
CA THR A 255 22.45 22.25 -7.20
C THR A 255 22.48 23.10 -8.48
N LYS A 256 23.11 24.29 -8.41
CA LYS A 256 23.31 25.12 -9.60
C LYS A 256 24.18 24.44 -10.67
N ASP A 257 25.03 23.52 -10.24
CA ASP A 257 25.94 22.77 -11.12
C ASP A 257 25.30 21.49 -11.66
N GLY A 258 24.02 21.25 -11.33
CA GLY A 258 23.25 20.10 -11.81
C GLY A 258 23.42 18.81 -10.99
N GLU A 259 24.21 18.83 -9.94
CA GLU A 259 24.37 17.69 -9.03
C GLU A 259 23.16 17.51 -8.11
N CYS A 260 22.96 16.32 -7.57
CA CYS A 260 21.90 16.08 -6.62
C CYS A 260 22.19 16.83 -5.30
N TYR A 261 21.23 17.62 -4.84
CA TYR A 261 21.34 18.28 -3.55
C TYR A 261 20.92 17.30 -2.45
N THR A 262 21.81 17.06 -1.49
CA THR A 262 21.59 16.15 -0.36
C THR A 262 21.72 16.88 0.96
N GLY A 263 21.16 16.31 2.00
CA GLY A 263 21.34 16.68 3.39
C GLY A 263 21.12 15.48 4.26
N THR A 264 21.47 15.58 5.53
CA THR A 264 21.27 14.48 6.48
C THR A 264 19.80 14.33 6.84
N ILE A 265 19.42 13.13 7.32
CA ILE A 265 18.08 12.91 7.86
C ILE A 265 17.78 13.89 9.00
N LEU A 266 18.77 14.21 9.83
CA LEU A 266 18.61 15.22 10.87
C LEU A 266 18.22 16.57 10.28
N GLU A 267 18.88 17.02 9.22
CA GLU A 267 18.55 18.29 8.55
C GLU A 267 17.14 18.29 7.99
N HIS A 268 16.71 17.20 7.33
CA HIS A 268 15.34 17.05 6.82
C HIS A 268 14.31 17.20 7.95
N LEU A 269 14.50 16.51 9.07
CA LEU A 269 13.59 16.58 10.22
C LEU A 269 13.56 17.97 10.86
N LEU A 270 14.73 18.62 10.98
CA LEU A 270 14.82 19.99 11.51
C LEU A 270 14.09 20.98 10.62
N LEU A 271 14.21 20.86 9.30
CA LEU A 271 13.48 21.70 8.35
C LEU A 271 11.97 21.54 8.46
N GLU A 272 11.47 20.32 8.46
CA GLU A 272 10.02 20.03 8.61
C GLU A 272 9.47 20.63 9.91
N ASN A 273 10.18 20.44 11.01
CA ASN A 273 9.72 20.91 12.33
C ASN A 273 9.91 22.43 12.50
N LEU A 274 10.93 23.03 11.89
CA LEU A 274 11.12 24.47 11.88
C LEU A 274 9.96 25.18 11.18
N ILE A 275 9.53 24.68 10.02
CA ILE A 275 8.38 25.24 9.30
C ILE A 275 7.11 25.16 10.14
N CYS A 276 6.85 24.04 10.79
CA CYS A 276 5.74 23.93 11.73
C CYS A 276 5.83 24.96 12.85
N SER A 277 7.01 25.15 13.42
CA SER A 277 7.25 26.07 14.53
C SER A 277 7.12 27.55 14.14
N LEU A 278 7.40 27.90 12.91
CA LEU A 278 7.27 29.26 12.37
C LEU A 278 5.86 29.59 11.89
N ASN A 279 5.05 28.59 11.59
CA ASN A 279 3.71 28.80 11.07
C ASN A 279 2.66 28.92 12.20
N ILE A 280 2.76 29.99 12.95
CA ILE A 280 1.95 30.25 14.14
C ILE A 280 0.84 31.26 13.80
N GLY A 281 -0.36 31.00 14.31
CA GLY A 281 -1.51 31.90 14.24
C GLY A 281 -1.46 33.00 15.31
N GLU A 282 -2.46 33.87 15.29
CA GLU A 282 -2.55 35.02 16.19
C GLU A 282 -2.63 34.65 17.68
N HIS A 283 -3.09 33.42 17.99
CA HIS A 283 -3.21 32.92 19.37
C HIS A 283 -2.00 32.08 19.81
N GLY A 284 -0.90 32.08 19.06
CA GLY A 284 0.30 31.30 19.38
C GLY A 284 0.19 29.79 19.08
N ASN A 285 -0.89 29.34 18.45
CA ASN A 285 -1.05 27.96 18.03
C ASN A 285 -0.55 27.75 16.59
N ILE A 286 -0.07 26.55 16.29
CA ILE A 286 0.29 26.16 14.94
C ILE A 286 -0.96 26.20 14.06
N LYS A 287 -0.82 26.79 12.87
CA LYS A 287 -1.91 26.83 11.87
C LYS A 287 -2.14 25.45 11.28
N LEU A 288 -3.41 25.17 10.96
CA LEU A 288 -3.82 23.91 10.31
C LEU A 288 -3.35 23.83 8.87
N GLU A 289 -3.25 24.97 8.18
CA GLU A 289 -2.95 25.11 6.75
C GLU A 289 -3.92 24.29 5.89
N ASP A 290 -3.39 23.42 5.02
CA ASP A 290 -4.18 22.64 4.08
C ASP A 290 -4.75 21.34 4.69
N GLY A 291 -4.67 21.15 5.99
CA GLY A 291 -5.25 19.98 6.66
C GLY A 291 -6.75 19.87 6.42
N ASP A 292 -7.23 18.75 5.92
CA ASP A 292 -8.60 18.54 5.48
C ASP A 292 -9.37 17.44 6.25
N TRP A 293 -8.87 17.03 7.40
CA TRP A 293 -9.47 15.99 8.23
C TRP A 293 -10.50 16.53 9.26
N ASN A 294 -10.92 17.75 9.11
CA ASN A 294 -11.84 18.41 10.04
C ASN A 294 -13.22 18.58 9.44
#